data_0fd0d685986cdca50f3dd771f1e5e456
#
_entry.id   0fd0d685986cdca50f3dd771f1e5e456
#
_cell.length_a   1.000
_cell.length_b   1.000
_cell.length_c   1.000
_cell.angle_alpha   90.00
_cell.angle_beta   90.00
_cell.angle_gamma   90.00
#
_symmetry.space_group_name_H-M   'P 1'
#
loop_
_entity.id
_entity.type
_entity.pdbx_description
1 polymer ?
#
loop_
_entity_poly.entity_id
_entity_poly.type
_entity_poly.pdbx_seq_one_letter_code
_entity_poly.pdbx_strand_id
1 'polypeptide(L)'
;MLKDSFSSASVFMGLSLLLLALVLFGASQGALKISFSALLDEEYRDIWLNIRLPRVLLAVLVGAALATAGVIMQGLFRNPMADPGLLGVSSGSALMVGVAIVLPFS
;
A
#
# COMPACT_ATOMS: atom_id res chain seq x y z
N MET A 1 -18.96 18.64 -27.09
CA MET A 1 -18.14 17.47 -27.28
C MET A 1 -16.77 17.74 -26.68
N LEU A 2 -16.69 17.57 -25.37
CA LEU A 2 -15.48 17.82 -24.60
C LEU A 2 -14.61 16.58 -24.71
N LYS A 3 -13.77 16.57 -25.74
CA LYS A 3 -12.66 15.63 -25.84
C LYS A 3 -11.52 16.21 -25.01
N ASP A 4 -11.71 16.24 -23.72
CA ASP A 4 -10.62 16.52 -22.81
C ASP A 4 -9.69 15.32 -22.86
N SER A 5 -8.74 15.41 -23.78
CA SER A 5 -7.55 14.62 -23.78
C SER A 5 -6.78 14.95 -22.50
N PHE A 6 -7.24 14.40 -21.39
CA PHE A 6 -6.36 14.28 -20.24
C PHE A 6 -5.17 13.46 -20.73
N SER A 7 -4.07 14.14 -20.97
CA SER A 7 -2.83 13.47 -21.32
C SER A 7 -2.57 12.40 -20.28
N SER A 8 -2.26 11.18 -20.71
CA SER A 8 -1.89 10.09 -19.80
C SER A 8 -0.85 10.53 -18.76
N ALA A 9 0.04 11.43 -19.16
CA ALA A 9 1.01 12.05 -18.28
C ALA A 9 0.38 12.85 -17.13
N SER A 10 -0.70 13.60 -17.39
CA SER A 10 -1.40 14.37 -16.35
C SER A 10 -2.08 13.44 -15.33
N VAL A 11 -2.65 12.34 -15.80
CA VAL A 11 -3.27 11.33 -14.92
C VAL A 11 -2.21 10.65 -14.05
N PHE A 12 -1.08 10.24 -14.63
CA PHE A 12 0.03 9.66 -13.86
C PHE A 12 0.60 10.64 -12.85
N MET A 13 0.77 11.89 -13.21
CA MET A 13 1.25 12.92 -12.29
C MET A 13 0.28 13.15 -11.14
N GLY A 14 -1.03 13.23 -11.42
CA GLY A 14 -2.08 13.38 -10.40
C GLY A 14 -2.12 12.20 -9.44
N LEU A 15 -2.04 10.97 -9.95
CA LEU A 15 -2.01 9.75 -9.14
C LEU A 15 -0.74 9.65 -8.29
N SER A 16 0.41 10.03 -8.84
CA SER A 16 1.68 10.04 -8.10
C SER A 16 1.68 11.06 -6.97
N LEU A 17 1.14 12.25 -7.20
CA LEU A 17 0.97 13.28 -6.18
C LEU A 17 -0.01 12.85 -5.09
N LEU A 18 -1.12 12.21 -5.48
CA LEU A 18 -2.08 11.66 -4.53
C LEU A 18 -1.44 10.57 -3.67
N LEU A 19 -0.68 9.66 -4.27
CA LEU A 19 0.04 8.61 -3.54
C LEU A 19 1.03 9.22 -2.54
N LEU A 20 1.82 10.20 -2.98
CA LEU A 20 2.77 10.89 -2.10
C LEU A 20 2.06 11.57 -0.93
N ALA A 21 0.96 12.26 -1.19
CA ALA A 21 0.14 12.90 -0.15
C ALA A 21 -0.41 11.87 0.85
N LEU A 22 -0.92 10.74 0.37
CA LEU A 22 -1.43 9.66 1.24
C LEU A 22 -0.34 8.99 2.06
N VAL A 23 0.84 8.80 1.50
CA VAL A 23 2.00 8.25 2.23
C VAL A 23 2.44 9.20 3.34
N LEU A 24 2.56 10.49 3.04
CA LEU A 24 2.90 11.51 4.03
C LEU A 24 1.83 11.64 5.12
N PHE A 25 0.56 11.61 4.73
CA PHE A 25 -0.55 11.62 5.67
C PHE A 25 -0.56 10.37 6.56
N GLY A 26 -0.37 9.19 5.99
CA GLY A 26 -0.28 7.93 6.74
C GLY A 26 0.90 7.89 7.70
N ALA A 27 2.03 8.47 7.32
CA ALA A 27 3.20 8.58 8.19
C ALA A 27 2.99 9.59 9.34
N SER A 28 2.18 10.63 9.11
CA SER A 28 1.88 11.66 10.12
C SER A 28 0.75 11.25 11.09
N GLN A 29 -0.20 10.45 10.61
CA GLN A 29 -1.35 9.97 11.39
C GLN A 29 -1.04 8.60 11.98
N GLY A 30 -0.86 8.51 13.26
CA GLY A 30 -0.71 7.25 13.97
C GLY A 30 -1.53 7.25 15.25
N ALA A 31 -1.61 6.11 15.93
CA ALA A 31 -2.29 5.95 17.21
C ALA A 31 -1.80 6.95 18.28
N LEU A 32 -0.58 7.42 18.12
CA LEU A 32 0.00 8.54 18.89
C LEU A 32 0.11 9.74 17.97
N LYS A 33 -0.56 10.83 18.29
CA LYS A 33 -0.40 12.12 17.62
C LYS A 33 1.01 12.65 17.93
N ILE A 34 1.95 12.36 17.06
CA ILE A 34 3.30 12.88 17.19
C ILE A 34 3.36 14.16 16.40
N SER A 35 3.51 15.29 17.11
CA SER A 35 3.79 16.58 16.50
C SER A 35 5.16 16.55 15.83
N PHE A 36 5.35 17.35 14.77
CA PHE A 36 6.66 17.49 14.10
C PHE A 36 7.80 17.86 15.06
N SER A 37 7.49 18.57 16.16
CA SER A 37 8.45 18.89 17.22
C SER A 37 8.93 17.67 18.00
N ALA A 38 8.15 16.59 18.02
CA ALA A 38 8.53 15.34 18.69
C ALA A 38 9.56 14.51 17.92
N LEU A 39 9.79 14.81 16.63
CA LEU A 39 10.86 14.19 15.84
C LEU A 39 12.27 14.56 16.33
N LEU A 40 12.39 15.57 17.17
CA LEU A 40 13.64 15.99 17.81
C LEU A 40 13.98 15.16 19.05
N ASP A 41 13.00 14.45 19.63
CA ASP A 41 13.20 13.53 20.73
C ASP A 41 13.60 12.15 20.22
N GLU A 42 14.71 11.61 20.72
CA GLU A 42 15.25 10.32 20.28
C GLU A 42 14.25 9.16 20.45
N GLU A 43 13.48 9.18 21.54
CA GLU A 43 12.48 8.16 21.85
C GLU A 43 11.35 8.12 20.81
N TYR A 44 10.85 9.27 20.39
CA TYR A 44 9.80 9.35 19.36
C TYR A 44 10.32 9.04 17.96
N ARG A 45 11.57 9.41 17.69
CA ARG A 45 12.23 9.09 16.43
C ARG A 45 12.38 7.59 16.23
N ASP A 46 12.73 6.85 17.27
CA ASP A 46 12.84 5.40 17.23
C ASP A 46 11.48 4.73 16.95
N ILE A 47 10.41 5.20 17.56
CA ILE A 47 9.05 4.71 17.29
C ILE A 47 8.67 5.00 15.85
N TRP A 48 8.96 6.19 15.35
CA TRP A 48 8.63 6.57 13.98
C TRP A 48 9.40 5.75 12.95
N LEU A 49 10.70 5.58 13.13
CA LEU A 49 11.56 4.83 12.21
C LEU A 49 11.31 3.32 12.26
N ASN A 50 11.08 2.75 13.43
CA ASN A 50 11.00 1.31 13.60
C ASN A 50 9.59 0.73 13.51
N ILE A 51 8.55 1.55 13.70
CA ILE A 51 7.16 1.11 13.69
C ILE A 51 6.37 1.73 12.54
N ARG A 52 6.39 3.04 12.39
CA ARG A 52 5.55 3.73 11.40
C ARG A 52 6.08 3.62 9.99
N LEU A 53 7.33 3.94 9.81
CA LEU A 53 7.95 3.93 8.48
C LEU A 53 7.91 2.55 7.82
N PRO A 54 8.30 1.45 8.50
CA PRO A 54 8.19 0.11 7.93
C PRO A 54 6.74 -0.27 7.59
N ARG A 55 5.78 0.14 8.40
CA ARG A 55 4.36 -0.16 8.17
C ARG A 55 3.80 0.55 6.93
N VAL A 56 4.16 1.81 6.74
CA VAL A 56 3.76 2.59 5.56
C VAL A 56 4.43 2.05 4.31
N LEU A 57 5.73 1.73 4.37
CA LEU A 57 6.44 1.12 3.25
C LEU A 57 5.86 -0.24 2.86
N LEU A 58 5.53 -1.06 3.84
CA LEU A 58 4.88 -2.35 3.60
C LEU A 58 3.52 -2.17 2.91
N ALA A 59 2.72 -1.22 3.35
CA ALA A 59 1.43 -0.90 2.71
C ALA A 59 1.59 -0.47 1.25
N VAL A 60 2.58 0.38 0.95
CA VAL A 60 2.90 0.80 -0.42
C VAL A 60 3.34 -0.39 -1.28
N LEU A 61 4.21 -1.24 -0.76
CA LEU A 61 4.69 -2.43 -1.48
C LEU A 61 3.57 -3.43 -1.75
N VAL A 62 2.70 -3.68 -0.78
CA VAL A 62 1.54 -4.56 -0.95
C VAL A 62 0.58 -3.98 -1.99
N GLY A 63 0.29 -2.69 -1.93
CA GLY A 63 -0.55 -2.01 -2.92
C GLY A 63 0.03 -2.07 -4.33
N ALA A 64 1.33 -1.86 -4.48
CA ALA A 64 2.03 -1.97 -5.77
C ALA A 64 2.00 -3.41 -6.32
N ALA A 65 2.22 -4.40 -5.47
CA ALA A 65 2.15 -5.80 -5.85
C ALA A 65 0.75 -6.20 -6.31
N LEU A 66 -0.28 -5.81 -5.58
CA LEU A 66 -1.68 -6.07 -5.95
C LEU A 66 -2.08 -5.37 -7.25
N ALA A 67 -1.65 -4.12 -7.45
CA ALA A 67 -1.91 -3.37 -8.68
C ALA A 67 -1.25 -4.05 -9.89
N THR A 68 -0.01 -4.49 -9.75
CA THR A 68 0.71 -5.21 -10.81
C THR A 68 0.05 -6.54 -11.13
N ALA A 69 -0.32 -7.31 -10.12
CA ALA A 69 -1.05 -8.56 -10.29
C ALA A 69 -2.39 -8.33 -10.99
N GLY A 70 -3.12 -7.30 -10.61
CA GLY A 70 -4.39 -6.92 -11.25
C GLY A 70 -4.24 -6.63 -12.74
N VAL A 71 -3.24 -5.85 -13.12
CA VAL A 71 -2.96 -5.52 -14.54
C VAL A 71 -2.62 -6.79 -15.34
N ILE A 72 -1.78 -7.66 -14.79
CA ILE A 72 -1.42 -8.92 -15.44
C ILE A 72 -2.66 -9.81 -15.64
N MET A 73 -3.49 -9.92 -14.62
CA MET A 73 -4.73 -10.70 -14.66
C MET A 73 -5.71 -10.18 -15.70
N GLN A 74 -5.92 -8.87 -15.73
CA GLN A 74 -6.81 -8.23 -16.71
C GLN A 74 -6.31 -8.45 -18.14
N GLY A 75 -4.99 -8.39 -18.35
CA GLY A 75 -4.38 -8.66 -19.64
C GLY A 75 -4.50 -10.12 -20.06
N LEU A 76 -4.25 -11.06 -19.13
CA LEU A 76 -4.29 -12.49 -19.39
C LEU A 76 -5.71 -13.00 -19.73
N PHE A 77 -6.68 -12.57 -18.95
CA PHE A 77 -8.07 -12.96 -19.15
C PHE A 77 -8.84 -12.08 -20.14
N ARG A 78 -8.20 -11.00 -20.61
CA ARG A 78 -8.84 -9.99 -21.46
C ARG A 78 -10.16 -9.48 -20.90
N ASN A 79 -10.23 -9.40 -19.58
CA ASN A 79 -11.41 -8.99 -18.83
C ASN A 79 -11.03 -7.90 -17.83
N PRO A 80 -11.57 -6.69 -17.95
CA PRO A 80 -11.28 -5.60 -17.02
C PRO A 80 -11.81 -5.83 -15.60
N MET A 81 -12.68 -6.84 -15.42
CA MET A 81 -13.22 -7.23 -14.11
C MET A 81 -12.39 -8.31 -13.41
N ALA A 82 -11.29 -8.76 -14.03
CA ALA A 82 -10.42 -9.77 -13.42
C ALA A 82 -9.72 -9.19 -12.17
N ASP A 83 -9.91 -9.88 -11.06
CA ASP A 83 -9.39 -9.52 -9.74
C ASP A 83 -8.53 -10.65 -9.19
N PRO A 84 -7.30 -10.38 -8.73
CA PRO A 84 -6.45 -11.38 -8.07
C PRO A 84 -7.12 -12.05 -6.86
N GLY A 85 -8.01 -11.35 -6.17
CA GLY A 85 -8.77 -11.88 -5.05
C GLY A 85 -9.67 -13.05 -5.40
N LEU A 86 -10.23 -13.05 -6.62
CA LEU A 86 -11.13 -14.11 -7.09
C LEU A 86 -10.44 -15.46 -7.34
N LEU A 87 -9.14 -15.46 -7.56
CA LEU A 87 -8.35 -16.68 -7.77
C LEU A 87 -7.89 -17.36 -6.48
N GLY A 88 -8.38 -16.91 -5.34
CA GLY A 88 -8.01 -17.52 -4.07
C GLY A 88 -6.68 -17.03 -3.49
N VAL A 89 -6.08 -15.97 -4.04
CA VAL A 89 -4.84 -15.39 -3.51
C VAL A 89 -5.06 -14.88 -2.08
N SER A 90 -6.17 -14.20 -1.83
CA SER A 90 -6.52 -13.69 -0.49
C SER A 90 -6.82 -14.81 0.50
N SER A 91 -7.57 -15.83 0.10
CA SER A 91 -7.87 -16.97 0.97
C SER A 91 -6.63 -17.84 1.21
N GLY A 92 -5.80 -18.03 0.20
CA GLY A 92 -4.52 -18.74 0.33
C GLY A 92 -3.56 -18.03 1.29
N SER A 93 -3.44 -16.71 1.17
CA SER A 93 -2.60 -15.92 2.07
C SER A 93 -3.12 -15.94 3.52
N ALA A 94 -4.43 -15.86 3.72
CA ALA A 94 -5.05 -15.97 5.05
C ALA A 94 -4.81 -17.35 5.67
N LEU A 95 -4.89 -18.42 4.87
CA LEU A 95 -4.57 -19.77 5.33
C LEU A 95 -3.10 -19.87 5.76
N MET A 96 -2.18 -19.34 4.96
CA MET A 96 -0.74 -19.36 5.27
C MET A 96 -0.41 -18.57 6.53
N VAL A 97 -1.05 -17.42 6.75
CA VAL A 97 -0.91 -16.66 7.99
C VAL A 97 -1.44 -17.48 9.17
N GLY A 98 -2.59 -18.12 9.04
CA GLY A 98 -3.14 -19.01 10.07
C GLY A 98 -2.20 -20.16 10.41
N VAL A 99 -1.63 -20.81 9.41
CA VAL A 99 -0.64 -21.89 9.60
C VAL A 99 0.62 -21.34 10.29
N ALA A 100 1.12 -20.16 9.88
CA ALA A 100 2.31 -19.55 10.48
C ALA A 100 2.11 -19.18 11.97
N ILE A 101 0.89 -18.82 12.36
CA ILE A 101 0.57 -18.53 13.76
C ILE A 101 0.50 -19.82 14.61
N VAL A 102 -0.03 -20.89 14.03
CA VAL A 102 -0.21 -22.18 14.74
C VAL A 102 1.10 -22.94 14.86
N LEU A 103 1.95 -22.87 13.84
CA LEU A 103 3.26 -23.52 13.87
C LEU A 103 4.24 -22.67 14.69
N PRO A 104 4.83 -23.23 15.74
CA PRO A 104 5.83 -22.50 16.53
C PRO A 104 7.14 -22.43 15.74
N PHE A 105 7.29 -21.41 14.92
CA PHE A 105 8.59 -21.05 14.38
C PHE A 105 9.40 -20.36 15.47
N SER A 106 10.12 -21.14 16.20
CA SER A 106 11.11 -20.63 17.16
C SER A 106 12.38 -20.24 16.44
#